data_ae0e0c0d27bc30c6b0117d3a3c5968bf
#
_entry.id   ae0e0c0d27bc30c6b0117d3a3c5968bf
#
_cell.length_a   1.000
_cell.length_b   1.000
_cell.length_c   1.000
_cell.angle_alpha   90.00
_cell.angle_beta   90.00
_cell.angle_gamma   90.00
#
_symmetry.space_group_name_H-M   'P 1'
#
loop_
_entity.id
_entity.type
_entity.pdbx_description
1 polymer ?
#
loop_
_entity_poly.entity_id
_entity_poly.type
_entity_poly.pdbx_seq_one_letter_code
_entity_poly.pdbx_strand_id
1 'polypeptide(L)'
;MNVVIVDDHPLIRTGLFAVLSAEHDIEVTGQAATAADAIATISSLHPDVALVDLKLGADSGLSVIRACKSLIDGCHYVVLTSSLSRVDFVSAMEEGVDGYALKEALPEELLYALRIVAKGRRYYDPIFLQTPPALDDTGCEHLTPKEMEVLRSLGRGMNNREIAHELFITEFTVKKHVSQILAKLNLADRTQAALWANANGLVTYTIDFDGSPHAGL
;
A
#
# COMPACT_ATOMS: atom_id res chain seq x y z
N MET A 1 21.18 -5.07 -16.28
CA MET A 1 20.09 -5.86 -15.67
C MET A 1 18.80 -5.62 -16.45
N ASN A 2 18.01 -6.67 -16.62
CA ASN A 2 16.74 -6.64 -17.35
C ASN A 2 15.60 -6.31 -16.39
N VAL A 3 14.80 -5.32 -16.73
CA VAL A 3 13.71 -4.84 -15.88
C VAL A 3 12.38 -4.91 -16.64
N VAL A 4 11.33 -5.37 -15.97
CA VAL A 4 9.94 -5.25 -16.42
C VAL A 4 9.22 -4.24 -15.54
N ILE A 5 8.48 -3.30 -16.17
CA ILE A 5 7.68 -2.28 -15.47
C ILE A 5 6.20 -2.69 -15.52
N VAL A 6 5.57 -2.72 -14.38
CA VAL A 6 4.14 -3.03 -14.22
C VAL A 6 3.46 -1.88 -13.49
N ASP A 7 2.63 -1.12 -14.20
CA ASP A 7 1.88 0.02 -13.66
C ASP A 7 0.67 0.30 -14.57
N ASP A 8 -0.51 0.49 -14.02
CA ASP A 8 -1.72 0.76 -14.82
C ASP A 8 -1.79 2.22 -15.31
N HIS A 9 -1.01 3.14 -14.70
CA HIS A 9 -0.95 4.54 -15.08
C HIS A 9 0.02 4.78 -16.25
N PRO A 10 -0.46 5.13 -17.46
CA PRO A 10 0.40 5.28 -18.65
C PRO A 10 1.52 6.30 -18.47
N LEU A 11 1.23 7.44 -17.80
CA LEU A 11 2.22 8.50 -17.61
C LEU A 11 3.37 8.06 -16.67
N ILE A 12 3.04 7.37 -15.59
CA ILE A 12 4.05 6.83 -14.66
C ILE A 12 4.90 5.80 -15.39
N ARG A 13 4.29 4.87 -16.10
CA ARG A 13 4.99 3.83 -16.86
C ARG A 13 5.94 4.43 -17.92
N THR A 14 5.49 5.48 -18.62
CA THR A 14 6.34 6.21 -19.58
C THR A 14 7.49 6.94 -18.88
N GLY A 15 7.25 7.57 -17.75
CA GLY A 15 8.27 8.25 -16.95
C GLY A 15 9.33 7.27 -16.42
N LEU A 16 8.90 6.15 -15.87
CA LEU A 16 9.80 5.09 -15.40
C LEU A 16 10.64 4.53 -16.56
N PHE A 17 10.01 4.27 -17.70
CA PHE A 17 10.73 3.83 -18.90
C PHE A 17 11.82 4.82 -19.31
N ALA A 18 11.50 6.11 -19.35
CA ALA A 18 12.47 7.15 -19.72
C ALA A 18 13.64 7.23 -18.73
N VAL A 19 13.36 7.18 -17.44
CA VAL A 19 14.39 7.21 -16.39
C VAL A 19 15.30 5.98 -16.47
N LEU A 20 14.72 4.80 -16.55
CA LEU A 20 15.48 3.55 -16.53
C LEU A 20 16.28 3.35 -17.82
N SER A 21 15.72 3.73 -18.98
CA SER A 21 16.40 3.62 -20.28
C SER A 21 17.54 4.60 -20.47
N ALA A 22 17.68 5.63 -19.62
CA ALA A 22 18.81 6.53 -19.64
C ALA A 22 20.07 5.90 -18.98
N GLU A 23 19.91 4.80 -18.25
CA GLU A 23 21.00 4.14 -17.54
C GLU A 23 21.64 3.03 -18.38
N HIS A 24 22.97 2.97 -18.45
CA HIS A 24 23.70 2.02 -19.30
C HIS A 24 23.65 0.59 -18.81
N ASP A 25 23.40 0.39 -17.52
CA ASP A 25 23.37 -0.89 -16.82
C ASP A 25 21.97 -1.48 -16.66
N ILE A 26 20.93 -0.77 -17.17
CA ILE A 26 19.52 -1.15 -17.07
C ILE A 26 18.92 -1.26 -18.48
N GLU A 27 18.23 -2.35 -18.75
CA GLU A 27 17.44 -2.56 -19.97
C GLU A 27 16.00 -2.85 -19.59
N VAL A 28 15.07 -2.00 -20.03
CA VAL A 28 13.63 -2.26 -19.85
C VAL A 28 13.17 -3.19 -20.95
N THR A 29 13.05 -4.47 -20.64
CA THR A 29 12.71 -5.53 -21.58
C THR A 29 11.22 -5.71 -21.81
N GLY A 30 10.37 -5.20 -20.88
CA GLY A 30 8.93 -5.30 -21.01
C GLY A 30 8.16 -4.30 -20.15
N GLN A 31 6.91 -4.08 -20.54
CA GLN A 31 5.96 -3.25 -19.81
C GLN A 31 4.59 -3.93 -19.78
N ALA A 32 3.85 -3.79 -18.68
CA ALA A 32 2.49 -4.28 -18.53
C ALA A 32 1.61 -3.27 -17.79
N ALA A 33 0.31 -3.25 -18.13
CA ALA A 33 -0.67 -2.36 -17.51
C ALA A 33 -1.74 -3.10 -16.71
N THR A 34 -1.82 -4.42 -16.85
CA THR A 34 -2.79 -5.26 -16.15
C THR A 34 -2.10 -6.41 -15.45
N ALA A 35 -2.76 -7.00 -14.46
CA ALA A 35 -2.21 -8.17 -13.76
C ALA A 35 -1.98 -9.36 -14.69
N ALA A 36 -2.88 -9.61 -15.63
CA ALA A 36 -2.75 -10.71 -16.60
C ALA A 36 -1.56 -10.52 -17.54
N ASP A 37 -1.41 -9.31 -18.11
CA ASP A 37 -0.26 -8.97 -18.97
C ASP A 37 1.05 -9.01 -18.20
N ALA A 38 1.05 -8.55 -16.92
CA ALA A 38 2.22 -8.58 -16.06
C ALA A 38 2.72 -10.00 -15.83
N ILE A 39 1.83 -10.93 -15.46
CA ILE A 39 2.18 -12.33 -15.25
C ILE A 39 2.73 -12.94 -16.55
N ALA A 40 2.07 -12.74 -17.69
CA ALA A 40 2.52 -13.24 -18.96
C ALA A 40 3.91 -12.67 -19.38
N THR A 41 4.09 -11.36 -19.22
CA THR A 41 5.34 -10.66 -19.59
C THR A 41 6.50 -11.11 -18.72
N ILE A 42 6.33 -11.12 -17.39
CA ILE A 42 7.37 -11.52 -16.43
C ILE A 42 7.73 -12.99 -16.65
N SER A 43 6.73 -13.87 -16.81
CA SER A 43 6.96 -15.30 -17.02
C SER A 43 7.63 -15.64 -18.35
N SER A 44 7.46 -14.81 -19.40
CA SER A 44 8.10 -15.05 -20.69
C SER A 44 9.50 -14.43 -20.81
N LEU A 45 9.72 -13.28 -20.17
CA LEU A 45 10.98 -12.52 -20.31
C LEU A 45 12.01 -12.86 -19.21
N HIS A 46 11.62 -13.47 -18.12
CA HIS A 46 12.49 -13.82 -16.98
C HIS A 46 13.42 -12.65 -16.59
N PRO A 47 12.87 -11.47 -16.22
CA PRO A 47 13.69 -10.31 -15.90
C PRO A 47 14.48 -10.52 -14.61
N ASP A 48 15.59 -9.78 -14.45
CA ASP A 48 16.33 -9.73 -13.19
C ASP A 48 15.49 -9.06 -12.10
N VAL A 49 14.74 -8.00 -12.48
CA VAL A 49 13.88 -7.24 -11.54
C VAL A 49 12.53 -6.94 -12.20
N ALA A 50 11.44 -7.19 -11.48
CA ALA A 50 10.10 -6.70 -11.81
C ALA A 50 9.75 -5.53 -10.88
N LEU A 51 9.51 -4.36 -11.47
CA LEU A 51 9.05 -3.15 -10.79
C LEU A 51 7.54 -3.10 -10.89
N VAL A 52 6.84 -3.31 -9.78
CA VAL A 52 5.40 -3.58 -9.77
C VAL A 52 4.66 -2.55 -8.95
N ASP A 53 3.68 -1.86 -9.55
CA ASP A 53 2.75 -1.03 -8.79
C ASP A 53 1.94 -1.90 -7.83
N LEU A 54 1.79 -1.40 -6.60
CA LEU A 54 0.98 -2.06 -5.59
C LEU A 54 -0.49 -2.17 -6.00
N LYS A 55 -1.02 -1.16 -6.70
CA LYS A 55 -2.41 -1.08 -7.18
C LYS A 55 -2.45 -1.13 -8.70
N LEU A 56 -3.08 -2.14 -9.26
CA LEU A 56 -3.23 -2.34 -10.70
C LEU A 56 -4.72 -2.34 -11.08
N GLY A 57 -5.32 -1.15 -11.14
CA GLY A 57 -6.76 -1.02 -11.35
C GLY A 57 -7.55 -1.66 -10.22
N ALA A 58 -8.28 -2.74 -10.52
CA ALA A 58 -9.02 -3.53 -9.52
C ALA A 58 -8.16 -4.62 -8.86
N ASP A 59 -6.98 -4.91 -9.40
CA ASP A 59 -6.10 -5.96 -8.92
C ASP A 59 -5.01 -5.43 -7.98
N SER A 60 -4.38 -6.34 -7.23
CA SER A 60 -3.23 -6.03 -6.38
C SER A 60 -1.93 -6.49 -7.04
N GLY A 61 -0.91 -5.62 -7.06
CA GLY A 61 0.43 -6.00 -7.49
C GLY A 61 1.03 -7.16 -6.70
N LEU A 62 0.63 -7.33 -5.43
CA LEU A 62 1.06 -8.48 -4.64
C LEU A 62 0.51 -9.80 -5.17
N SER A 63 -0.69 -9.81 -5.76
CA SER A 63 -1.23 -11.01 -6.41
C SER A 63 -0.42 -11.42 -7.65
N VAL A 64 0.06 -10.43 -8.41
CA VAL A 64 0.98 -10.66 -9.54
C VAL A 64 2.30 -11.25 -9.06
N ILE A 65 2.90 -10.66 -8.03
CA ILE A 65 4.16 -11.13 -7.46
C ILE A 65 4.03 -12.57 -6.96
N ARG A 66 2.97 -12.88 -6.23
CA ARG A 66 2.69 -14.23 -5.74
C ARG A 66 2.57 -15.24 -6.89
N ALA A 67 1.84 -14.88 -7.94
CA ALA A 67 1.67 -15.74 -9.11
C ALA A 67 3.03 -15.97 -9.82
N CYS A 68 3.79 -14.90 -10.07
CA CYS A 68 5.09 -15.00 -10.75
C CYS A 68 6.10 -15.81 -9.95
N LYS A 69 6.18 -15.67 -8.63
CA LYS A 69 7.05 -16.47 -7.76
C LYS A 69 6.78 -17.97 -7.82
N SER A 70 5.55 -18.37 -8.15
CA SER A 70 5.23 -19.78 -8.35
C SER A 70 5.60 -20.32 -9.73
N LEU A 71 5.91 -19.44 -10.69
CA LEU A 71 6.15 -19.78 -12.08
C LEU A 71 7.62 -19.68 -12.50
N ILE A 72 8.35 -18.74 -11.90
CA ILE A 72 9.76 -18.46 -12.27
C ILE A 72 10.62 -18.25 -11.02
N ASP A 73 11.88 -18.68 -11.11
CA ASP A 73 12.91 -18.42 -10.12
C ASP A 73 13.84 -17.30 -10.60
N GLY A 74 14.52 -16.65 -9.66
CA GLY A 74 15.61 -15.70 -9.95
C GLY A 74 15.16 -14.27 -10.26
N CYS A 75 13.86 -13.99 -10.37
CA CYS A 75 13.34 -12.63 -10.49
C CYS A 75 13.20 -11.98 -9.12
N HIS A 76 13.71 -10.77 -8.98
CA HIS A 76 13.50 -9.93 -7.79
C HIS A 76 12.31 -8.99 -7.98
N TYR A 77 11.56 -8.72 -6.91
CA TYR A 77 10.35 -7.91 -6.98
C TYR A 77 10.48 -6.65 -6.15
N VAL A 78 10.33 -5.49 -6.82
CA VAL A 78 10.27 -4.18 -6.18
C VAL A 78 8.87 -3.62 -6.32
N VAL A 79 8.22 -3.35 -5.20
CA VAL A 79 6.90 -2.71 -5.17
C VAL A 79 7.07 -1.20 -5.22
N LEU A 80 6.30 -0.55 -6.10
CA LEU A 80 6.08 0.89 -6.10
C LEU A 80 4.70 1.22 -5.53
N THR A 81 4.62 2.29 -4.75
CA THR A 81 3.35 2.75 -4.18
C THR A 81 3.34 4.25 -3.96
N SER A 82 2.15 4.87 -4.07
CA SER A 82 1.91 6.24 -3.56
C SER A 82 1.30 6.22 -2.15
N SER A 83 1.11 5.03 -1.56
CA SER A 83 0.50 4.86 -0.24
C SER A 83 1.56 4.72 0.85
N LEU A 84 1.39 5.45 1.94
CA LEU A 84 2.17 5.28 3.17
C LEU A 84 1.56 4.24 4.13
N SER A 85 0.63 3.42 3.63
CA SER A 85 -0.05 2.40 4.41
C SER A 85 0.93 1.35 4.95
N ARG A 86 0.97 1.22 6.26
CA ARG A 86 1.78 0.20 6.91
C ARG A 86 1.23 -1.22 6.66
N VAL A 87 -0.09 -1.36 6.55
CA VAL A 87 -0.72 -2.64 6.22
C VAL A 87 -0.24 -3.15 4.87
N ASP A 88 -0.19 -2.27 3.87
CA ASP A 88 0.31 -2.59 2.54
C ASP A 88 1.80 -2.98 2.60
N PHE A 89 2.60 -2.26 3.39
CA PHE A 89 4.01 -2.57 3.59
C PHE A 89 4.21 -3.94 4.26
N VAL A 90 3.48 -4.23 5.34
CA VAL A 90 3.56 -5.52 6.04
C VAL A 90 3.14 -6.66 5.11
N SER A 91 2.03 -6.51 4.39
CA SER A 91 1.58 -7.50 3.41
C SER A 91 2.62 -7.76 2.32
N ALA A 92 3.31 -6.72 1.85
CA ALA A 92 4.40 -6.87 0.89
C ALA A 92 5.59 -7.65 1.50
N MET A 93 5.91 -7.40 2.77
CA MET A 93 6.96 -8.15 3.47
C MET A 93 6.61 -9.63 3.64
N GLU A 94 5.35 -9.94 3.97
CA GLU A 94 4.85 -11.32 4.07
C GLU A 94 4.92 -12.06 2.72
N GLU A 95 4.65 -11.36 1.61
CA GLU A 95 4.86 -11.90 0.25
C GLU A 95 6.36 -12.02 -0.11
N GLY A 96 7.26 -11.54 0.74
CA GLY A 96 8.69 -11.64 0.55
C GLY A 96 9.21 -10.82 -0.62
N VAL A 97 8.71 -9.58 -0.81
CA VAL A 97 9.26 -8.66 -1.81
C VAL A 97 10.69 -8.25 -1.46
N ASP A 98 11.50 -8.02 -2.47
CA ASP A 98 12.90 -7.64 -2.30
C ASP A 98 13.08 -6.14 -2.13
N GLY A 99 12.14 -5.35 -2.66
CA GLY A 99 12.15 -3.89 -2.55
C GLY A 99 10.76 -3.29 -2.34
N TYR A 100 10.73 -2.13 -1.63
CA TYR A 100 9.51 -1.36 -1.44
C TYR A 100 9.84 0.13 -1.45
N ALA A 101 9.32 0.87 -2.40
CA ALA A 101 9.65 2.27 -2.64
C ALA A 101 8.41 3.12 -2.94
N LEU A 102 8.49 4.41 -2.67
CA LEU A 102 7.46 5.37 -3.05
C LEU A 102 7.58 5.75 -4.53
N LYS A 103 6.44 5.99 -5.20
CA LYS A 103 6.39 6.55 -6.56
C LYS A 103 6.91 8.00 -6.61
N GLU A 104 6.87 8.69 -5.50
CA GLU A 104 7.38 10.06 -5.30
C GLU A 104 8.88 10.11 -4.99
N ALA A 105 9.55 8.95 -4.84
CA ALA A 105 10.99 8.88 -4.64
C ALA A 105 11.76 9.54 -5.79
N LEU A 106 12.91 10.12 -5.48
CA LEU A 106 13.78 10.70 -6.50
C LEU A 106 14.27 9.61 -7.47
N PRO A 107 14.48 9.94 -8.75
CA PRO A 107 14.98 8.96 -9.72
C PRO A 107 16.24 8.23 -9.24
N GLU A 108 17.16 8.92 -8.62
CA GLU A 108 18.42 8.35 -8.09
C GLU A 108 18.17 7.33 -6.98
N GLU A 109 17.15 7.55 -6.14
CA GLU A 109 16.78 6.61 -5.07
C GLU A 109 16.18 5.33 -5.64
N LEU A 110 15.31 5.46 -6.65
CA LEU A 110 14.75 4.31 -7.36
C LEU A 110 15.84 3.50 -8.07
N LEU A 111 16.74 4.15 -8.79
CA LEU A 111 17.88 3.51 -9.45
C LEU A 111 18.78 2.79 -8.45
N TYR A 112 19.06 3.42 -7.31
CA TYR A 112 19.80 2.80 -6.22
C TYR A 112 19.08 1.55 -5.69
N ALA A 113 17.77 1.65 -5.44
CA ALA A 113 16.94 0.53 -4.97
C ALA A 113 17.02 -0.67 -5.93
N LEU A 114 16.84 -0.45 -7.22
CA LEU A 114 16.90 -1.50 -8.25
C LEU A 114 18.28 -2.18 -8.29
N ARG A 115 19.37 -1.39 -8.21
CA ARG A 115 20.76 -1.93 -8.20
C ARG A 115 21.08 -2.74 -6.95
N ILE A 116 20.50 -2.37 -5.81
CA ILE A 116 20.66 -3.13 -4.54
C ILE A 116 19.90 -4.45 -4.64
N VAL A 117 18.68 -4.40 -5.12
CA VAL A 117 17.80 -5.56 -5.24
C VAL A 117 18.33 -6.56 -6.27
N ALA A 118 18.80 -6.10 -7.42
CA ALA A 118 19.42 -6.97 -8.43
C ALA A 118 20.68 -7.72 -7.94
N LYS A 119 21.29 -7.28 -6.83
CA LYS A 119 22.40 -7.96 -6.16
C LYS A 119 21.94 -8.93 -5.07
N GLY A 120 20.65 -9.22 -4.99
CA GLY A 120 20.04 -10.09 -3.99
C GLY A 120 19.96 -9.48 -2.59
N ARG A 121 20.07 -8.15 -2.47
CA ARG A 121 19.87 -7.43 -1.20
C ARG A 121 18.49 -6.82 -1.16
N ARG A 122 17.98 -6.58 0.03
CA ARG A 122 16.68 -5.91 0.22
C ARG A 122 16.83 -4.40 0.30
N TYR A 123 15.87 -3.68 -0.28
CA TYR A 123 15.75 -2.23 -0.16
C TYR A 123 14.34 -1.85 0.26
N TYR A 124 14.24 -1.12 1.34
CA TYR A 124 12.98 -0.55 1.80
C TYR A 124 13.19 0.94 2.01
N ASP A 125 12.32 1.76 1.43
CA ASP A 125 12.39 3.21 1.62
C ASP A 125 12.42 3.54 3.11
N PRO A 126 13.38 4.37 3.58
CA PRO A 126 13.56 4.70 4.99
C PRO A 126 12.30 5.19 5.68
N ILE A 127 11.36 5.81 4.96
CA ILE A 127 10.11 6.28 5.54
C ILE A 127 9.30 5.16 6.19
N PHE A 128 9.33 3.94 5.62
CA PHE A 128 8.65 2.78 6.18
C PHE A 128 9.39 2.14 7.36
N LEU A 129 10.69 2.42 7.48
CA LEU A 129 11.55 1.90 8.55
C LEU A 129 11.64 2.87 9.74
N GLN A 130 11.49 4.19 9.49
CA GLN A 130 11.58 5.24 10.50
C GLN A 130 10.33 5.38 11.37
N THR A 131 9.21 4.80 10.94
CA THR A 131 8.12 4.59 11.87
C THR A 131 8.64 3.56 12.87
N PRO A 132 8.75 3.91 14.20
CA PRO A 132 9.14 2.92 15.19
C PRO A 132 8.34 1.66 14.92
N PRO A 133 8.82 0.46 15.25
CA PRO A 133 7.95 -0.69 15.32
C PRO A 133 6.82 -0.27 16.26
N ALA A 134 5.86 0.43 15.70
CA ALA A 134 4.57 0.56 16.28
C ALA A 134 4.15 -0.88 16.30
N LEU A 135 4.56 -1.51 17.44
CA LEU A 135 3.97 -2.72 17.93
C LEU A 135 3.49 -3.59 16.77
N ASP A 136 3.99 -4.80 16.68
CA ASP A 136 3.38 -5.91 15.93
C ASP A 136 1.93 -6.07 16.40
N ASP A 137 1.16 -5.09 16.07
CA ASP A 137 -0.25 -4.97 16.25
C ASP A 137 -0.64 -3.72 15.49
N THR A 138 -1.41 -3.84 14.48
CA THR A 138 -2.45 -2.84 14.29
C THR A 138 -3.08 -2.77 15.68
N GLY A 139 -2.97 -1.67 16.40
CA GLY A 139 -3.53 -1.55 17.76
C GLY A 139 -5.01 -1.95 17.83
N CYS A 140 -5.53 -2.39 16.70
CA CYS A 140 -6.79 -3.05 16.45
C CYS A 140 -6.95 -4.36 17.22
N GLU A 141 -5.92 -5.14 17.51
CA GLU A 141 -6.04 -6.38 18.30
C GLU A 141 -6.44 -6.08 19.77
N HIS A 142 -6.13 -4.87 20.24
CA HIS A 142 -6.55 -4.40 21.53
C HIS A 142 -7.90 -3.69 21.52
N LEU A 143 -8.47 -3.44 20.33
CA LEU A 143 -9.79 -2.86 20.21
C LEU A 143 -10.85 -3.96 20.23
N THR A 144 -11.89 -3.75 21.03
CA THR A 144 -13.07 -4.60 20.96
C THR A 144 -13.78 -4.43 19.61
N PRO A 145 -14.60 -5.41 19.19
CA PRO A 145 -15.37 -5.27 17.93
C PRO A 145 -16.16 -3.95 17.86
N LYS A 146 -16.70 -3.49 18.99
CA LYS A 146 -17.47 -2.24 19.05
C LYS A 146 -16.61 -0.98 18.94
N GLU A 147 -15.42 -0.99 19.52
CA GLU A 147 -14.43 0.08 19.35
C GLU A 147 -13.95 0.16 17.90
N MET A 148 -13.78 -0.98 17.23
CA MET A 148 -13.43 -1.04 15.83
C MET A 148 -14.52 -0.44 14.92
N GLU A 149 -15.81 -0.74 15.18
CA GLU A 149 -16.93 -0.13 14.45
C GLU A 149 -16.93 1.41 14.64
N VAL A 150 -16.75 1.88 15.87
CA VAL A 150 -16.64 3.32 16.18
C VAL A 150 -15.44 3.94 15.45
N LEU A 151 -14.30 3.29 15.43
CA LEU A 151 -13.09 3.80 14.76
C LEU A 151 -13.29 3.92 13.24
N ARG A 152 -13.95 2.94 12.60
CA ARG A 152 -14.32 3.03 11.18
C ARG A 152 -15.24 4.22 10.91
N SER A 153 -16.23 4.44 11.77
CA SER A 153 -17.15 5.58 11.64
C SER A 153 -16.44 6.92 11.86
N LEU A 154 -15.45 6.99 12.75
CA LEU A 154 -14.56 8.16 12.89
C LEU A 154 -13.78 8.42 11.60
N GLY A 155 -13.22 7.38 10.98
CA GLY A 155 -12.50 7.47 9.71
C GLY A 155 -13.37 7.99 8.57
N ARG A 156 -14.67 7.70 8.57
CA ARG A 156 -15.66 8.27 7.63
C ARG A 156 -16.05 9.73 7.95
N GLY A 157 -15.48 10.32 9.00
CA GLY A 157 -15.75 11.71 9.41
C GLY A 157 -17.04 11.93 10.19
N MET A 158 -17.72 10.87 10.62
CA MET A 158 -19.00 10.94 11.33
C MET A 158 -18.87 11.56 12.71
N ASN A 159 -19.83 12.40 13.11
CA ASN A 159 -19.91 12.94 14.47
C ASN A 159 -20.53 11.93 15.47
N ASN A 160 -20.45 12.22 16.78
CA ASN A 160 -20.92 11.27 17.80
C ASN A 160 -22.40 10.93 17.69
N ARG A 161 -23.23 11.85 17.24
CA ARG A 161 -24.67 11.64 17.06
C ARG A 161 -24.95 10.69 15.88
N GLU A 162 -24.22 10.87 14.79
CA GLU A 162 -24.31 10.00 13.61
C GLU A 162 -23.86 8.59 13.95
N ILE A 163 -22.71 8.45 14.63
CA ILE A 163 -22.19 7.16 15.11
C ILE A 163 -23.19 6.49 16.05
N ALA A 164 -23.75 7.25 16.99
CA ALA A 164 -24.74 6.74 17.94
C ALA A 164 -25.97 6.17 17.23
N HIS A 165 -26.44 6.89 16.21
CA HIS A 165 -27.57 6.46 15.38
C HIS A 165 -27.23 5.20 14.56
N GLU A 166 -26.10 5.20 13.87
CA GLU A 166 -25.67 4.07 13.03
C GLU A 166 -25.46 2.78 13.82
N LEU A 167 -24.83 2.89 15.01
CA LEU A 167 -24.47 1.73 15.82
C LEU A 167 -25.51 1.35 16.90
N PHE A 168 -26.66 2.05 16.91
CA PHE A 168 -27.75 1.85 17.87
C PHE A 168 -27.30 1.94 19.33
N ILE A 169 -26.46 2.94 19.67
CA ILE A 169 -25.97 3.22 21.02
C ILE A 169 -26.17 4.69 21.37
N THR A 170 -25.89 5.07 22.62
CA THR A 170 -26.00 6.48 23.04
C THR A 170 -24.75 7.29 22.66
N GLU A 171 -24.89 8.62 22.49
CA GLU A 171 -23.72 9.49 22.27
C GLU A 171 -22.73 9.42 23.45
N PHE A 172 -23.19 9.17 24.65
CA PHE A 172 -22.34 8.97 25.82
C PHE A 172 -21.48 7.71 25.65
N THR A 173 -22.08 6.63 25.16
CA THR A 173 -21.36 5.38 24.86
C THR A 173 -20.31 5.58 23.75
N VAL A 174 -20.66 6.35 22.70
CA VAL A 174 -19.69 6.71 21.66
C VAL A 174 -18.50 7.47 22.25
N LYS A 175 -18.74 8.51 23.07
CA LYS A 175 -17.66 9.27 23.74
C LYS A 175 -16.75 8.37 24.55
N LYS A 176 -17.32 7.39 25.28
CA LYS A 176 -16.55 6.42 26.05
C LYS A 176 -15.65 5.56 25.15
N HIS A 177 -16.21 5.03 24.06
CA HIS A 177 -15.42 4.24 23.09
C HIS A 177 -14.31 5.09 22.43
N VAL A 178 -14.61 6.33 22.04
CA VAL A 178 -13.60 7.24 21.47
C VAL A 178 -12.44 7.43 22.47
N SER A 179 -12.74 7.72 23.74
CA SER A 179 -11.69 7.86 24.77
C SER A 179 -10.85 6.59 24.94
N GLN A 180 -11.48 5.42 24.88
CA GLN A 180 -10.79 4.13 24.97
C GLN A 180 -9.92 3.85 23.74
N ILE A 181 -10.41 4.17 22.54
CA ILE A 181 -9.66 4.06 21.27
C ILE A 181 -8.42 4.95 21.33
N LEU A 182 -8.57 6.23 21.71
CA LEU A 182 -7.46 7.17 21.82
C LEU A 182 -6.39 6.67 22.79
N ALA A 183 -6.81 6.16 23.95
CA ALA A 183 -5.88 5.61 24.94
C ALA A 183 -5.17 4.34 24.43
N LYS A 184 -5.90 3.42 23.81
CA LYS A 184 -5.35 2.14 23.31
C LYS A 184 -4.41 2.32 22.13
N LEU A 185 -4.71 3.27 21.22
CA LEU A 185 -3.91 3.60 20.06
C LEU A 185 -2.88 4.70 20.31
N ASN A 186 -2.78 5.21 21.54
CA ASN A 186 -1.89 6.31 21.94
C ASN A 186 -2.04 7.55 21.02
N LEU A 187 -3.28 7.95 20.72
CA LEU A 187 -3.62 9.07 19.87
C LEU A 187 -4.08 10.27 20.71
N ALA A 188 -3.72 11.48 20.30
CA ALA A 188 -4.00 12.68 21.07
C ALA A 188 -5.47 13.14 21.00
N ASP A 189 -6.12 12.95 19.84
CA ASP A 189 -7.47 13.44 19.58
C ASP A 189 -8.20 12.61 18.50
N ARG A 190 -9.51 12.92 18.32
CA ARG A 190 -10.34 12.23 17.33
C ARG A 190 -9.92 12.44 15.88
N THR A 191 -9.26 13.57 15.59
CA THR A 191 -8.76 13.85 14.24
C THR A 191 -7.64 12.89 13.91
N GLN A 192 -6.73 12.66 14.87
CA GLN A 192 -5.70 11.64 14.73
C GLN A 192 -6.29 10.24 14.60
N ALA A 193 -7.37 9.92 15.34
CA ALA A 193 -8.04 8.62 15.19
C ALA A 193 -8.68 8.46 13.80
N ALA A 194 -9.28 9.50 13.25
CA ALA A 194 -9.84 9.46 11.91
C ALA A 194 -8.75 9.31 10.83
N LEU A 195 -7.66 10.06 10.93
CA LEU A 195 -6.50 9.93 10.03
C LEU A 195 -5.87 8.56 10.14
N TRP A 196 -5.72 8.05 11.36
CA TRP A 196 -5.18 6.71 11.63
C TRP A 196 -6.05 5.61 10.99
N ALA A 197 -7.40 5.70 11.11
CA ALA A 197 -8.32 4.75 10.49
C ALA A 197 -8.21 4.73 8.96
N ASN A 198 -8.04 5.91 8.35
CA ASN A 198 -7.85 6.03 6.89
C ASN A 198 -6.47 5.50 6.47
N ALA A 199 -5.41 5.85 7.18
CA ALA A 199 -4.05 5.42 6.87
C ALA A 199 -3.89 3.88 7.00
N ASN A 200 -4.68 3.24 7.87
CA ASN A 200 -4.67 1.78 8.06
C ASN A 200 -5.74 1.05 7.24
N GLY A 201 -6.35 1.71 6.24
CA GLY A 201 -7.26 1.07 5.31
C GLY A 201 -8.59 0.60 5.93
N LEU A 202 -8.96 1.09 7.12
CA LEU A 202 -10.21 0.73 7.78
C LEU A 202 -11.45 1.34 7.11
N VAL A 203 -11.24 2.34 6.24
CA VAL A 203 -12.30 3.03 5.50
C VAL A 203 -11.97 2.99 4.01
N THR A 204 -12.91 2.48 3.23
CA THR A 204 -12.85 2.52 1.76
C THR A 204 -13.81 3.59 1.28
N TYR A 205 -13.34 4.52 0.46
CA TYR A 205 -14.19 5.49 -0.21
C TYR A 205 -14.50 4.98 -1.62
N THR A 206 -15.78 4.77 -1.91
CA THR A 206 -16.25 4.59 -3.28
C THR A 206 -16.55 5.98 -3.84
N ILE A 207 -15.93 6.37 -4.93
CA ILE A 207 -16.25 7.61 -5.64
C ILE A 207 -17.32 7.25 -6.68
N ASP A 208 -18.54 7.72 -6.50
CA ASP A 208 -19.56 7.63 -7.54
C ASP A 208 -19.28 8.62 -8.67
N PHE A 209 -19.75 8.30 -9.88
CA PHE A 209 -19.49 9.09 -11.09
C PHE A 209 -20.00 10.55 -11.05
N ASP A 210 -20.70 10.97 -10.01
CA ASP A 210 -21.14 12.35 -9.76
C ASP A 210 -20.16 13.18 -8.91
N GLY A 211 -19.03 12.60 -8.49
CA GLY A 211 -17.99 13.31 -7.74
C GLY A 211 -18.25 13.46 -6.25
N SER A 212 -19.29 12.84 -5.70
CA SER A 212 -19.59 12.86 -4.27
C SER A 212 -18.96 11.66 -3.56
N PRO A 213 -18.15 11.86 -2.51
CA PRO A 213 -17.56 10.75 -1.75
C PRO A 213 -18.63 10.14 -0.83
N HIS A 214 -18.92 8.87 -1.01
CA HIS A 214 -19.70 8.07 -0.06
C HIS A 214 -18.83 6.97 0.56
N ALA A 215 -18.95 6.78 1.88
CA ALA A 215 -18.31 5.65 2.55
C ALA A 215 -19.11 4.39 2.24
N GLY A 216 -18.49 3.42 1.58
CA GLY A 216 -19.10 2.12 1.31
C GLY A 216 -19.40 1.35 2.61
N LEU A 217 -20.49 0.59 2.57
CA LEU A 217 -20.95 -0.34 3.61
C LEU A 217 -19.99 -1.52 3.77
#